data_9ed13a7db1ca241c6a36d361bbe3184a
#
_entry.id   9ed13a7db1ca241c6a36d361bbe3184a
#
_cell.length_a   1.000
_cell.length_b   1.000
_cell.length_c   1.000
_cell.angle_alpha   90.00
_cell.angle_beta   90.00
_cell.angle_gamma   90.00
#
_symmetry.space_group_name_H-M   'P 1'
#
loop_
_entity.id
_entity.type
_entity.pdbx_description
1 polymer ?
#
loop_
_entity_poly.entity_id
_entity_poly.type
_entity_poly.pdbx_seq_one_letter_code
_entity_poly.pdbx_strand_id
1 'polypeptide(L)'
;LVVQMGAPKGSSRLIQRIGRSNHRMDEPSRALLAPSNRFEVLECRAAVEAVAAGELDGPGPRRGGLDVLAQHIMGRACGDGFDAVKLYDEIKVAAPYADLDWETWERVVDLVATGGYALKTYDRFRRIVKFPDGVWRARNDDVRRQHRMNIGTIVEDPMISVRMVSFMKGGEGKRLM
;
A
#
# COMPACT_ATOMS: atom_id res chain seq x y z
N LEU A 1 2.23 -0.37 31.77
CA LEU A 1 1.43 -1.55 32.14
C LEU A 1 0.06 -1.50 31.46
N VAL A 2 -0.34 -2.57 30.79
CA VAL A 2 -1.70 -2.79 30.25
C VAL A 2 -2.40 -3.82 31.13
N VAL A 3 -3.67 -3.59 31.47
CA VAL A 3 -4.54 -4.60 32.09
C VAL A 3 -5.57 -5.00 31.04
N GLN A 4 -5.52 -6.26 30.60
CA GLN A 4 -6.46 -6.84 29.67
C GLN A 4 -7.52 -7.61 30.45
N MET A 5 -8.75 -7.10 30.46
CA MET A 5 -9.91 -7.80 31.02
C MET A 5 -10.45 -8.79 29.99
N GLY A 6 -10.65 -10.02 30.42
CA GLY A 6 -11.02 -11.12 29.54
C GLY A 6 -9.88 -11.65 28.68
N ALA A 7 -10.14 -12.72 27.92
CA ALA A 7 -9.14 -13.29 27.01
C ALA A 7 -8.90 -12.39 25.79
N PRO A 8 -7.62 -12.29 25.33
CA PRO A 8 -7.33 -11.58 24.09
C PRO A 8 -7.86 -12.38 22.89
N LYS A 9 -8.41 -11.67 21.89
CA LYS A 9 -8.88 -12.28 20.63
C LYS A 9 -7.72 -12.58 19.66
N GLY A 10 -6.59 -13.05 20.18
CA GLY A 10 -5.42 -13.41 19.41
C GLY A 10 -4.13 -12.83 19.99
N SER A 11 -3.01 -13.54 19.76
CA SER A 11 -1.67 -13.19 20.24
C SER A 11 -1.16 -11.90 19.60
N SER A 12 -1.38 -11.68 18.31
CA SER A 12 -0.98 -10.46 17.61
C SER A 12 -1.63 -9.21 18.19
N ARG A 13 -2.93 -9.27 18.49
CA ARG A 13 -3.65 -8.14 19.12
C ARG A 13 -3.17 -7.88 20.55
N LEU A 14 -2.83 -8.94 21.27
CA LEU A 14 -2.25 -8.82 22.60
C LEU A 14 -0.94 -8.05 22.54
N ILE A 15 0.00 -8.46 21.68
CA ILE A 15 1.29 -7.77 21.48
C ILE A 15 1.10 -6.32 21.07
N GLN A 16 0.20 -6.03 20.12
CA GLN A 16 -0.09 -4.66 19.69
C GLN A 16 -0.56 -3.78 20.86
N ARG A 17 -1.41 -4.30 21.75
CA ARG A 17 -1.86 -3.58 22.95
C ARG A 17 -0.74 -3.37 23.95
N ILE A 18 0.07 -4.40 24.21
CA ILE A 18 1.22 -4.33 25.12
C ILE A 18 2.22 -3.29 24.62
N GLY A 19 2.51 -3.27 23.31
CA GLY A 19 3.41 -2.30 22.70
C GLY A 19 2.94 -0.85 22.77
N ARG A 20 1.67 -0.60 23.14
CA ARG A 20 1.15 0.76 23.39
C ARG A 20 1.30 1.21 24.83
N SER A 21 1.74 0.34 25.74
CA SER A 21 1.83 0.65 27.16
C SER A 21 3.12 1.34 27.58
N ASN A 22 4.15 1.24 26.77
CA ASN A 22 5.46 1.84 27.05
C ASN A 22 6.15 2.16 25.71
N HIS A 23 6.47 3.44 25.50
CA HIS A 23 7.24 3.92 24.36
C HIS A 23 8.73 4.13 24.67
N ARG A 24 9.17 3.67 25.85
CA ARG A 24 10.58 3.73 26.27
C ARG A 24 11.30 2.50 25.73
N MET A 25 12.53 2.69 25.28
CA MET A 25 13.37 1.60 24.74
C MET A 25 14.16 0.87 25.85
N ASP A 26 14.23 1.44 27.05
CA ASP A 26 15.01 0.98 28.19
C ASP A 26 14.24 0.05 29.15
N GLU A 27 12.92 -0.02 29.01
CA GLU A 27 12.08 -0.86 29.86
C GLU A 27 11.15 -1.76 29.05
N PRO A 28 10.98 -3.04 29.43
CA PRO A 28 10.05 -3.92 28.75
C PRO A 28 8.59 -3.51 28.99
N SER A 29 7.78 -3.57 27.96
CA SER A 29 6.33 -3.43 28.06
C SER A 29 5.74 -4.60 28.86
N ARG A 30 4.79 -4.30 29.77
CA ARG A 30 4.17 -5.31 30.63
C ARG A 30 2.66 -5.30 30.50
N ALA A 31 2.06 -6.50 30.53
CA ALA A 31 0.62 -6.67 30.60
C ALA A 31 0.21 -7.64 31.71
N LEU A 32 -0.97 -7.39 32.24
CA LEU A 32 -1.66 -8.29 33.14
C LEU A 32 -2.93 -8.77 32.46
N LEU A 33 -3.13 -10.09 32.40
CA LEU A 33 -4.35 -10.69 31.87
C LEU A 33 -5.27 -11.06 33.03
N ALA A 34 -6.50 -10.59 33.02
CA ALA A 34 -7.51 -10.83 34.05
C ALA A 34 -8.69 -11.60 33.42
N PRO A 35 -8.64 -12.94 33.40
CA PRO A 35 -9.73 -13.76 32.87
C PRO A 35 -10.98 -13.64 33.73
N SER A 36 -12.15 -13.59 33.12
CA SER A 36 -13.45 -13.49 33.80
C SER A 36 -14.07 -14.86 34.15
N ASN A 37 -13.60 -15.92 33.51
CA ASN A 37 -14.10 -17.28 33.69
C ASN A 37 -13.01 -18.34 33.42
N ARG A 38 -13.31 -19.59 33.74
CA ARG A 38 -12.37 -20.72 33.63
C ARG A 38 -11.90 -20.99 32.19
N PHE A 39 -12.71 -20.71 31.18
CA PHE A 39 -12.33 -20.91 29.78
C PHE A 39 -11.35 -19.82 29.33
N GLU A 40 -11.58 -18.59 29.74
CA GLU A 40 -10.66 -17.50 29.47
C GLU A 40 -9.29 -17.68 30.15
N VAL A 41 -9.21 -18.45 31.25
CA VAL A 41 -7.90 -18.82 31.82
C VAL A 41 -7.07 -19.64 30.82
N LEU A 42 -7.73 -20.61 30.14
CA LEU A 42 -7.06 -21.44 29.13
C LEU A 42 -6.66 -20.60 27.90
N GLU A 43 -7.55 -19.72 27.44
CA GLU A 43 -7.30 -18.83 26.31
C GLU A 43 -6.16 -17.83 26.63
N CYS A 44 -6.14 -17.27 27.84
CA CYS A 44 -5.04 -16.40 28.29
C CYS A 44 -3.71 -17.14 28.32
N ARG A 45 -3.69 -18.40 28.82
CA ARG A 45 -2.47 -19.23 28.80
C ARG A 45 -1.98 -19.50 27.40
N ALA A 46 -2.88 -19.95 26.50
CA ALA A 46 -2.56 -20.19 25.11
C ALA A 46 -1.99 -18.93 24.41
N ALA A 47 -2.59 -17.77 24.69
CA ALA A 47 -2.09 -16.50 24.16
C ALA A 47 -0.69 -16.14 24.67
N VAL A 48 -0.39 -16.38 25.95
CA VAL A 48 0.95 -16.15 26.54
C VAL A 48 1.97 -17.13 25.93
N GLU A 49 1.61 -18.41 25.79
CA GLU A 49 2.46 -19.43 25.19
C GLU A 49 2.76 -19.11 23.72
N ALA A 50 1.75 -18.73 22.94
CA ALA A 50 1.92 -18.32 21.55
C ALA A 50 2.85 -17.09 21.42
N VAL A 51 2.69 -16.09 22.27
CA VAL A 51 3.59 -14.92 22.32
C VAL A 51 5.02 -15.33 22.66
N ALA A 52 5.22 -16.21 23.63
CA ALA A 52 6.55 -16.70 24.02
C ALA A 52 7.21 -17.53 22.91
N ALA A 53 6.43 -18.31 22.15
CA ALA A 53 6.88 -19.08 21.00
C ALA A 53 7.09 -18.24 19.74
N GLY A 54 6.68 -16.96 19.73
CA GLY A 54 6.68 -16.12 18.53
C GLY A 54 5.60 -16.48 17.51
N GLU A 55 4.64 -17.31 17.90
CA GLU A 55 3.51 -17.73 17.07
C GLU A 55 2.42 -16.65 17.09
N LEU A 56 2.40 -15.81 16.07
CA LEU A 56 1.41 -14.76 15.94
C LEU A 56 0.29 -15.21 15.00
N ASP A 57 -0.95 -15.03 15.46
CA ASP A 57 -2.11 -15.23 14.64
C ASP A 57 -2.21 -14.11 13.58
N GLY A 58 -2.38 -14.49 12.35
CA GLY A 58 -2.55 -13.58 11.24
C GLY A 58 -2.05 -14.18 9.93
N PRO A 59 -2.51 -13.65 8.80
CA PRO A 59 -1.92 -14.03 7.52
C PRO A 59 -0.44 -13.63 7.53
N GLY A 60 0.42 -14.50 7.01
CA GLY A 60 1.83 -14.19 6.79
C GLY A 60 2.04 -12.90 5.98
N PRO A 61 3.28 -12.46 5.80
CA PRO A 61 3.58 -11.30 5.00
C PRO A 61 2.92 -11.40 3.63
N ARG A 62 2.12 -10.38 3.26
CA ARG A 62 1.48 -10.35 1.94
C ARG A 62 2.50 -9.91 0.91
N ARG A 63 2.43 -10.49 -0.29
CA ARG A 63 3.16 -9.96 -1.44
C ARG A 63 2.74 -8.53 -1.72
N GLY A 64 3.69 -7.70 -2.13
CA GLY A 64 3.43 -6.31 -2.48
C GLY A 64 2.51 -6.20 -3.69
N GLY A 65 1.52 -5.32 -3.62
CA GLY A 65 0.65 -5.03 -4.76
C GLY A 65 1.41 -4.33 -5.89
N LEU A 66 1.18 -4.73 -7.14
CA LEU A 66 1.83 -4.10 -8.30
C LEU A 66 1.32 -2.67 -8.53
N ASP A 67 0.13 -2.33 -8.07
CA ASP A 67 -0.42 -0.99 -8.04
C ASP A 67 0.36 -0.06 -7.10
N VAL A 68 0.71 -0.56 -5.90
CA VAL A 68 1.57 0.15 -4.95
C VAL A 68 2.97 0.35 -5.54
N LEU A 69 3.52 -0.68 -6.18
CA LEU A 69 4.80 -0.60 -6.89
C LEU A 69 4.77 0.46 -8.00
N ALA A 70 3.72 0.47 -8.82
CA ALA A 70 3.54 1.46 -9.88
C ALA A 70 3.48 2.89 -9.32
N GLN A 71 2.78 3.11 -8.21
CA GLN A 71 2.73 4.41 -7.52
C GLN A 71 4.10 4.81 -6.96
N HIS A 72 4.85 3.87 -6.39
CA HIS A 72 6.20 4.13 -5.92
C HIS A 72 7.13 4.54 -7.06
N ILE A 73 7.14 3.80 -8.17
CA ILE A 73 7.90 4.11 -9.39
C ILE A 73 7.55 5.52 -9.90
N MET A 74 6.26 5.83 -9.97
CA MET A 74 5.78 7.14 -10.37
C MET A 74 6.27 8.25 -9.43
N GLY A 75 6.22 8.01 -8.12
CA GLY A 75 6.72 8.94 -7.10
C GLY A 75 8.21 9.20 -7.25
N ARG A 76 9.02 8.16 -7.46
CA ARG A 76 10.48 8.28 -7.70
C ARG A 76 10.78 9.09 -8.96
N ALA A 77 10.03 8.84 -10.05
CA ALA A 77 10.16 9.60 -11.30
C ALA A 77 9.77 11.07 -11.15
N CYS A 78 8.79 11.39 -10.29
CA CYS A 78 8.36 12.76 -10.01
C CYS A 78 9.32 13.54 -9.09
N GLY A 79 10.18 12.84 -8.35
CA GLY A 79 11.28 13.43 -7.59
C GLY A 79 12.54 13.60 -8.45
N ASP A 80 13.65 13.09 -7.95
CA ASP A 80 14.96 13.18 -8.60
C ASP A 80 15.13 12.24 -9.81
N GLY A 81 14.15 11.36 -10.02
CA GLY A 81 14.24 10.30 -11.00
C GLY A 81 14.87 9.03 -10.42
N PHE A 82 15.01 7.99 -11.25
CA PHE A 82 15.59 6.72 -10.83
C PHE A 82 16.32 6.00 -11.97
N ASP A 83 17.37 5.27 -11.62
CA ASP A 83 17.94 4.21 -12.43
C ASP A 83 17.14 2.91 -12.19
N ALA A 84 16.76 2.22 -13.28
CA ALA A 84 15.84 1.07 -13.16
C ALA A 84 16.45 -0.11 -12.41
N VAL A 85 17.74 -0.36 -12.56
CA VAL A 85 18.42 -1.48 -11.89
C VAL A 85 18.59 -1.17 -10.40
N LYS A 86 19.08 0.01 -10.08
CA LYS A 86 19.27 0.41 -8.69
C LYS A 86 17.97 0.44 -7.91
N LEU A 87 16.89 0.95 -8.51
CA LEU A 87 15.59 0.98 -7.85
C LEU A 87 15.01 -0.42 -7.68
N TYR A 88 15.20 -1.32 -8.65
CA TYR A 88 14.82 -2.73 -8.51
C TYR A 88 15.51 -3.38 -7.31
N ASP A 89 16.84 -3.23 -7.20
CA ASP A 89 17.62 -3.79 -6.10
C ASP A 89 17.16 -3.21 -4.74
N GLU A 90 16.90 -1.90 -4.69
CA GLU A 90 16.36 -1.22 -3.51
C GLU A 90 15.00 -1.82 -3.07
N ILE A 91 14.10 -2.06 -4.03
CA ILE A 91 12.76 -2.57 -3.76
C ILE A 91 12.80 -4.03 -3.30
N LYS A 92 13.67 -4.86 -3.84
CA LYS A 92 13.81 -6.27 -3.45
C LYS A 92 14.26 -6.47 -2.00
N VAL A 93 14.86 -5.48 -1.37
CA VAL A 93 15.18 -5.53 0.07
C VAL A 93 13.92 -5.52 0.93
N ALA A 94 12.81 -4.95 0.42
CA ALA A 94 11.54 -4.95 1.14
C ALA A 94 10.87 -6.33 1.07
N ALA A 95 10.52 -6.91 2.22
CA ALA A 95 9.92 -8.23 2.33
C ALA A 95 8.72 -8.48 1.39
N PRO A 96 7.79 -7.53 1.16
CA PRO A 96 6.68 -7.73 0.22
C PRO A 96 7.09 -7.94 -1.24
N TYR A 97 8.30 -7.50 -1.63
CA TYR A 97 8.82 -7.57 -2.99
C TYR A 97 10.08 -8.42 -3.12
N ALA A 98 10.45 -9.20 -2.10
CA ALA A 98 11.62 -10.08 -2.13
C ALA A 98 11.59 -11.08 -3.30
N ASP A 99 10.39 -11.57 -3.66
CA ASP A 99 10.15 -12.50 -4.76
C ASP A 99 9.86 -11.81 -6.10
N LEU A 100 9.97 -10.48 -6.19
CA LEU A 100 9.72 -9.76 -7.44
C LEU A 100 10.76 -10.17 -8.50
N ASP A 101 10.29 -10.70 -9.61
CA ASP A 101 11.14 -11.02 -10.75
C ASP A 101 11.37 -9.79 -11.66
N TRP A 102 12.46 -9.85 -12.44
CA TRP A 102 12.83 -8.74 -13.32
C TRP A 102 11.82 -8.49 -14.44
N GLU A 103 11.21 -9.53 -14.98
CA GLU A 103 10.21 -9.43 -16.05
C GLU A 103 8.96 -8.66 -15.56
N THR A 104 8.47 -9.02 -14.38
CA THR A 104 7.34 -8.31 -13.75
C THR A 104 7.70 -6.86 -13.44
N TRP A 105 8.92 -6.59 -12.95
CA TRP A 105 9.42 -5.24 -12.73
C TRP A 105 9.40 -4.42 -14.03
N GLU A 106 9.98 -4.92 -15.13
CA GLU A 106 9.99 -4.24 -16.41
C GLU A 106 8.59 -3.93 -16.93
N ARG A 107 7.66 -4.89 -16.79
CA ARG A 107 6.25 -4.69 -17.17
C ARG A 107 5.59 -3.57 -16.37
N VAL A 108 5.87 -3.45 -15.07
CA VAL A 108 5.32 -2.38 -14.25
C VAL A 108 5.95 -1.03 -14.64
N VAL A 109 7.25 -0.96 -14.89
CA VAL A 109 7.90 0.24 -15.40
C VAL A 109 7.31 0.67 -16.75
N ASP A 110 7.11 -0.29 -17.70
CA ASP A 110 6.50 -0.01 -19.00
C ASP A 110 5.04 0.47 -18.83
N LEU A 111 4.27 -0.14 -17.93
CA LEU A 111 2.91 0.31 -17.60
C LEU A 111 2.89 1.76 -17.12
N VAL A 112 3.78 2.12 -16.20
CA VAL A 112 3.88 3.51 -15.69
C VAL A 112 4.33 4.46 -16.79
N ALA A 113 5.25 4.02 -17.66
CA ALA A 113 5.75 4.82 -18.75
C ALA A 113 4.71 5.09 -19.84
N THR A 114 3.97 4.07 -20.26
CA THR A 114 3.14 4.10 -21.46
C THR A 114 1.64 4.13 -21.18
N GLY A 115 1.21 3.81 -19.95
CA GLY A 115 -0.21 3.65 -19.60
C GLY A 115 -0.78 2.29 -20.00
N GLY A 116 0.09 1.32 -20.33
CA GLY A 116 -0.27 -0.04 -20.71
C GLY A 116 -0.49 -0.23 -22.22
N TYR A 117 -0.78 -1.48 -22.61
CA TYR A 117 -0.85 -1.91 -24.01
C TYR A 117 -1.77 -1.05 -24.88
N ALA A 118 -2.96 -0.70 -24.37
CA ALA A 118 -3.96 0.06 -25.13
C ALA A 118 -3.54 1.52 -25.40
N LEU A 119 -2.65 2.09 -24.60
CA LEU A 119 -2.24 3.49 -24.68
C LEU A 119 -0.83 3.68 -25.22
N LYS A 120 -0.08 2.58 -25.44
CA LYS A 120 1.35 2.58 -25.82
C LYS A 120 1.65 3.39 -27.09
N THR A 121 0.72 3.44 -28.04
CA THR A 121 0.85 4.18 -29.31
C THR A 121 0.64 5.68 -29.19
N TYR A 122 0.12 6.16 -28.06
CA TYR A 122 -0.21 7.57 -27.88
C TYR A 122 0.79 8.27 -26.97
N ASP A 123 1.71 9.01 -27.52
CA ASP A 123 2.73 9.76 -26.75
C ASP A 123 2.16 10.66 -25.65
N ARG A 124 0.94 11.15 -25.81
CA ARG A 124 0.27 12.01 -24.81
C ARG A 124 0.06 11.32 -23.46
N PHE A 125 -0.01 9.98 -23.43
CA PHE A 125 -0.23 9.21 -22.19
C PHE A 125 1.07 8.79 -21.51
N ARG A 126 2.22 9.03 -22.14
CA ARG A 126 3.52 8.79 -21.52
C ARG A 126 3.71 9.70 -20.32
N ARG A 127 3.83 9.09 -19.14
CA ARG A 127 4.00 9.81 -17.88
C ARG A 127 5.45 9.95 -17.48
N ILE A 128 6.25 8.89 -17.68
CA ILE A 128 7.69 8.90 -17.40
C ILE A 128 8.46 8.56 -18.67
N VAL A 129 9.67 9.10 -18.78
CA VAL A 129 10.56 8.90 -19.92
C VAL A 129 11.98 8.63 -19.42
N LYS A 130 12.71 7.80 -20.16
CA LYS A 130 14.13 7.56 -19.92
C LYS A 130 14.93 8.65 -20.62
N PHE A 131 15.73 9.37 -19.87
CA PHE A 131 16.60 10.43 -20.39
C PHE A 131 17.92 9.86 -20.90
N PRO A 132 18.72 10.64 -21.66
CA PRO A 132 20.01 10.19 -22.21
C PRO A 132 21.02 9.75 -21.14
N ASP A 133 20.90 10.26 -19.92
CA ASP A 133 21.71 9.86 -18.76
C ASP A 133 21.30 8.50 -18.14
N GLY A 134 20.32 7.82 -18.74
CA GLY A 134 19.80 6.53 -18.29
C GLY A 134 18.76 6.62 -17.17
N VAL A 135 18.50 7.82 -16.64
CA VAL A 135 17.58 8.04 -15.52
C VAL A 135 16.15 8.24 -16.01
N TRP A 136 15.23 7.56 -15.36
CA TRP A 136 13.79 7.73 -15.58
C TRP A 136 13.26 8.92 -14.78
N ARG A 137 12.56 9.83 -15.44
CA ARG A 137 11.95 11.01 -14.81
C ARG A 137 10.53 11.25 -15.33
N ALA A 138 9.74 12.00 -14.58
CA ALA A 138 8.47 12.50 -15.07
C ALA A 138 8.66 13.32 -16.34
N ARG A 139 7.80 13.11 -17.33
CA ARG A 139 7.88 13.73 -18.65
C ARG A 139 7.84 15.27 -18.58
N ASN A 140 7.02 15.81 -17.67
CA ASN A 140 6.85 17.25 -17.49
C ASN A 140 6.28 17.58 -16.08
N ASP A 141 6.18 18.85 -15.79
CA ASP A 141 5.69 19.32 -14.49
C ASP A 141 4.19 19.12 -14.29
N ASP A 142 3.39 19.02 -15.33
CA ASP A 142 1.96 18.71 -15.22
C ASP A 142 1.77 17.28 -14.69
N VAL A 143 2.56 16.32 -15.16
CA VAL A 143 2.57 14.95 -14.64
C VAL A 143 2.95 14.93 -13.17
N ARG A 144 3.96 15.71 -12.75
CA ARG A 144 4.35 15.86 -11.34
C ARG A 144 3.22 16.44 -10.50
N ARG A 145 2.54 17.47 -11.01
CA ARG A 145 1.39 18.10 -10.33
C ARG A 145 0.24 17.14 -10.18
N GLN A 146 -0.14 16.44 -11.25
CA GLN A 146 -1.19 15.42 -11.22
C GLN A 146 -0.89 14.32 -10.20
N HIS A 147 0.35 13.82 -10.18
CA HIS A 147 0.75 12.80 -9.22
C HIS A 147 0.60 13.28 -7.78
N ARG A 148 1.04 14.51 -7.47
CA ARG A 148 0.92 15.09 -6.12
C ARG A 148 -0.53 15.21 -5.64
N MET A 149 -1.45 15.47 -6.57
CA MET A 149 -2.89 15.58 -6.25
C MET A 149 -3.58 14.22 -6.11
N ASN A 150 -2.99 13.15 -6.63
CA ASN A 150 -3.57 11.82 -6.70
C ASN A 150 -2.62 10.75 -6.12
N ILE A 151 -1.88 11.09 -5.07
CA ILE A 151 -1.00 10.13 -4.38
C ILE A 151 -1.88 9.11 -3.66
N GLY A 152 -1.71 7.83 -3.98
CA GLY A 152 -2.45 6.74 -3.37
C GLY A 152 -2.37 5.48 -4.21
N THR A 153 -2.97 4.40 -3.72
CA THR A 153 -3.10 3.15 -4.47
C THR A 153 -4.04 3.35 -5.66
N ILE A 154 -3.77 2.63 -6.76
CA ILE A 154 -4.68 2.58 -7.90
C ILE A 154 -5.87 1.71 -7.49
N VAL A 155 -7.05 2.32 -7.42
CA VAL A 155 -8.30 1.63 -7.12
C VAL A 155 -9.26 1.79 -8.30
N GLU A 156 -10.06 0.75 -8.56
CA GLU A 156 -11.19 0.87 -9.46
C GLU A 156 -12.28 1.67 -8.76
N ASP A 157 -12.48 2.90 -9.21
CA ASP A 157 -13.53 3.77 -8.70
C ASP A 157 -14.67 3.82 -9.72
N PRO A 158 -15.89 3.37 -9.38
CA PRO A 158 -17.01 3.40 -10.31
C PRO A 158 -17.35 4.85 -10.67
N MET A 159 -17.10 5.22 -11.92
CA MET A 159 -17.42 6.54 -12.42
C MET A 159 -18.93 6.69 -12.62
N ILE A 160 -19.58 7.45 -11.74
CA ILE A 160 -21.00 7.80 -11.89
C ILE A 160 -21.09 9.13 -12.64
N SER A 161 -21.72 9.11 -13.82
CA SER A 161 -22.01 10.35 -14.52
C SER A 161 -23.40 10.87 -14.14
N VAL A 162 -23.43 12.04 -13.53
CA VAL A 162 -24.69 12.74 -13.20
C VAL A 162 -25.07 13.60 -14.40
N ARG A 163 -26.28 13.41 -14.93
CA ARG A 163 -26.86 14.25 -16.00
C ARG A 163 -28.09 14.96 -15.47
N MET A 164 -28.15 16.27 -15.69
CA MET A 164 -29.36 17.04 -15.42
C MET A 164 -30.33 16.84 -16.58
N VAL A 165 -31.49 16.23 -16.31
CA VAL A 165 -32.56 16.05 -17.28
C VAL A 165 -33.56 17.17 -17.05
N SER A 166 -33.74 18.03 -18.05
CA SER A 166 -34.81 19.04 -18.03
C SER A 166 -36.09 18.40 -18.55
N PHE A 167 -37.15 18.39 -17.76
CA PHE A 167 -38.48 17.88 -18.11
C PHE A 167 -39.26 18.78 -19.09
N MET A 168 -38.74 19.91 -19.46
CA MET A 168 -39.37 20.77 -20.46
C MET A 168 -38.74 20.57 -21.86
N LYS A 169 -39.51 19.85 -22.68
CA LYS A 169 -39.33 19.67 -24.13
C LYS A 169 -37.96 19.13 -24.60
N GLY A 170 -37.89 17.82 -24.82
CA GLY A 170 -37.06 17.22 -25.87
C GLY A 170 -35.56 17.58 -25.91
N GLY A 171 -34.92 17.97 -24.83
CA GLY A 171 -33.55 18.38 -24.82
C GLY A 171 -32.61 17.32 -24.27
N GLU A 172 -31.51 17.04 -24.99
CA GLU A 172 -30.41 16.22 -24.50
C GLU A 172 -29.88 16.73 -23.15
N GLY A 173 -29.74 15.83 -22.18
CA GLY A 173 -29.25 16.17 -20.86
C GLY A 173 -27.81 16.72 -20.93
N LYS A 174 -27.57 17.87 -20.33
CA LYS A 174 -26.25 18.48 -20.18
C LYS A 174 -25.42 17.68 -19.16
N ARG A 175 -24.23 17.25 -19.55
CA ARG A 175 -23.27 16.62 -18.64
C ARG A 175 -22.73 17.68 -17.67
N LEU A 176 -22.86 17.46 -16.38
CA LEU A 176 -22.16 18.23 -15.36
C LEU A 176 -20.76 17.60 -15.21
N MET A 177 -19.73 18.45 -15.32
CA MET A 177 -18.35 18.03 -15.02
C MET A 177 -18.13 17.94 -13.52
#